data_16575ee39c41c75d6c2b24fc838fca1e
#
_entry.id   16575ee39c41c75d6c2b24fc838fca1e
#
_cell.length_a   1.000
_cell.length_b   1.000
_cell.length_c   1.000
_cell.angle_alpha   90.00
_cell.angle_beta   90.00
_cell.angle_gamma   90.00
#
_symmetry.space_group_name_H-M   'P 1'
#
loop_
_entity.id
_entity.type
_entity.pdbx_description
1 polymer ?
#
loop_
_entity_poly.entity_id
_entity_poly.type
_entity_poly.pdbx_seq_one_letter_code
_entity_poly.pdbx_strand_id
1 'polypeptide(L)'
;QHNHLSKKFATFTSFNDLNNSFDVFFSIGGDGTILRAITYIRDLNIPILGINTGRLGFLANIQKDSIEKSIDLLIAKKYKIQERTLLSIRTSPEISSISELSFALNEITIARENTTSMIGVKTFLNNEYLTNYWSDGLIIATPTGSTGYSLSCNGPVISPNSKNFIITPI
;
A
#
# COMPACT_ATOMS: atom_id res chain seq x y z
N GLN A 1 -26.48 -20.90 4.05
CA GLN A 1 -26.59 -20.06 5.29
C GLN A 1 -26.04 -18.64 5.12
N HIS A 2 -25.59 -18.21 3.93
CA HIS A 2 -25.00 -16.86 3.72
C HIS A 2 -26.00 -15.78 3.28
N ASN A 3 -27.25 -16.10 3.02
CA ASN A 3 -28.20 -15.14 2.43
C ASN A 3 -28.98 -14.25 3.43
N HIS A 4 -28.79 -14.43 4.74
CA HIS A 4 -29.57 -13.65 5.73
C HIS A 4 -28.85 -12.38 6.25
N LEU A 5 -27.53 -12.26 6.04
CA LEU A 5 -26.76 -11.10 6.51
C LEU A 5 -26.79 -9.94 5.51
N SER A 6 -26.88 -10.21 4.22
CA SER A 6 -26.80 -9.21 3.16
C SER A 6 -27.94 -8.18 3.12
N LYS A 7 -29.09 -8.49 3.74
CA LYS A 7 -30.23 -7.56 3.81
C LYS A 7 -30.16 -6.54 4.96
N LYS A 8 -29.20 -6.63 5.87
CA LYS A 8 -29.15 -5.82 7.09
C LYS A 8 -28.06 -4.73 7.08
N PHE A 9 -27.12 -4.79 6.16
CA PHE A 9 -25.96 -3.90 6.15
C PHE A 9 -25.84 -3.17 4.82
N ALA A 10 -25.47 -1.90 4.88
CA ALA A 10 -25.11 -1.12 3.72
C ALA A 10 -23.82 -1.73 3.09
N THR A 11 -23.77 -1.74 1.77
CA THR A 11 -22.59 -2.17 1.01
C THR A 11 -21.96 -0.96 0.35
N PHE A 12 -20.65 -0.98 0.17
CA PHE A 12 -19.92 0.00 -0.61
C PHE A 12 -19.23 -0.68 -1.79
N THR A 13 -19.15 0.01 -2.91
CA THR A 13 -18.51 -0.46 -4.15
C THR A 13 -17.46 0.49 -4.67
N SER A 14 -17.47 1.73 -4.18
CA SER A 14 -16.54 2.78 -4.55
C SER A 14 -16.05 3.56 -3.33
N PHE A 15 -14.99 4.34 -3.51
CA PHE A 15 -14.48 5.22 -2.44
C PHE A 15 -15.47 6.33 -2.06
N ASN A 16 -16.38 6.71 -2.98
CA ASN A 16 -17.41 7.72 -2.70
C ASN A 16 -18.46 7.25 -1.69
N ASP A 17 -18.54 5.94 -1.44
CA ASP A 17 -19.48 5.35 -0.50
C ASP A 17 -18.94 5.41 0.95
N LEU A 18 -17.65 5.73 1.12
CA LEU A 18 -16.99 5.87 2.41
C LEU A 18 -16.90 7.33 2.83
N ASN A 19 -16.93 7.56 4.13
CA ASN A 19 -16.71 8.86 4.75
C ASN A 19 -16.01 8.68 6.11
N ASN A 20 -15.65 9.76 6.75
CA ASN A 20 -14.93 9.78 8.02
C ASN A 20 -15.78 9.44 9.26
N SER A 21 -17.02 8.98 9.08
CA SER A 21 -17.87 8.50 10.20
C SER A 21 -17.56 7.06 10.61
N PHE A 22 -16.72 6.36 9.84
CA PHE A 22 -16.28 5.00 10.18
C PHE A 22 -15.05 5.03 11.08
N ASP A 23 -15.09 4.31 12.18
CA ASP A 23 -13.98 4.24 13.15
C ASP A 23 -12.86 3.32 12.71
N VAL A 24 -13.15 2.25 11.96
CA VAL A 24 -12.21 1.22 11.54
C VAL A 24 -12.65 0.57 10.24
N PHE A 25 -11.70 0.28 9.37
CA PHE A 25 -11.88 -0.52 8.16
C PHE A 25 -11.30 -1.92 8.36
N PHE A 26 -12.14 -2.95 8.27
CA PHE A 26 -11.69 -4.34 8.34
C PHE A 26 -11.28 -4.85 6.96
N SER A 27 -10.01 -5.18 6.81
CA SER A 27 -9.48 -5.83 5.61
C SER A 27 -9.32 -7.32 5.86
N ILE A 28 -10.16 -8.14 5.23
CA ILE A 28 -10.18 -9.60 5.43
C ILE A 28 -9.55 -10.27 4.21
N GLY A 29 -8.35 -10.83 4.39
CA GLY A 29 -7.56 -11.43 3.30
C GLY A 29 -6.08 -11.38 3.60
N GLY A 30 -5.24 -11.29 2.57
CA GLY A 30 -3.80 -11.09 2.71
C GLY A 30 -3.39 -9.63 2.53
N ASP A 31 -2.08 -9.39 2.41
CA ASP A 31 -1.51 -8.05 2.22
C ASP A 31 -2.09 -7.34 0.97
N GLY A 32 -2.31 -8.07 -0.12
CA GLY A 32 -2.94 -7.51 -1.32
C GLY A 32 -4.36 -6.95 -1.08
N THR A 33 -5.09 -7.47 -0.09
CA THR A 33 -6.40 -6.93 0.29
C THR A 33 -6.25 -5.58 1.00
N ILE A 34 -5.21 -5.42 1.82
CA ILE A 34 -4.89 -4.13 2.44
C ILE A 34 -4.46 -3.10 1.37
N LEU A 35 -3.64 -3.52 0.40
CA LEU A 35 -3.25 -2.65 -0.71
C LEU A 35 -4.46 -2.15 -1.52
N ARG A 36 -5.50 -2.97 -1.63
CA ARG A 36 -6.78 -2.53 -2.23
C ARG A 36 -7.58 -1.66 -1.28
N ALA A 37 -7.61 -1.96 0.02
CA ALA A 37 -8.36 -1.18 1.00
C ALA A 37 -7.94 0.29 1.03
N ILE A 38 -6.65 0.60 0.92
CA ILE A 38 -6.15 1.97 0.92
C ILE A 38 -6.68 2.80 -0.27
N THR A 39 -7.01 2.16 -1.40
CA THR A 39 -7.57 2.87 -2.56
C THR A 39 -9.01 3.35 -2.33
N TYR A 40 -9.72 2.74 -1.39
CA TYR A 40 -11.04 3.18 -0.93
C TYR A 40 -10.94 4.22 0.19
N ILE A 41 -10.01 4.04 1.12
CA ILE A 41 -9.87 4.92 2.30
C ILE A 41 -9.25 6.27 1.91
N ARG A 42 -8.22 6.26 1.05
CA ARG A 42 -7.52 7.48 0.59
C ARG A 42 -7.12 8.39 1.78
N ASP A 43 -7.65 9.61 1.82
CA ASP A 43 -7.40 10.66 2.80
C ASP A 43 -8.40 10.71 3.97
N LEU A 44 -9.31 9.74 4.06
CA LEU A 44 -10.32 9.68 5.13
C LEU A 44 -9.73 9.39 6.52
N ASN A 45 -8.46 9.01 6.61
CA ASN A 45 -7.77 8.68 7.87
C ASN A 45 -8.44 7.57 8.71
N ILE A 46 -9.14 6.64 8.04
CA ILE A 46 -9.77 5.49 8.71
C ILE A 46 -8.71 4.43 8.96
N PRO A 47 -8.46 4.02 10.22
CA PRO A 47 -7.51 2.95 10.51
C PRO A 47 -7.93 1.61 9.90
N ILE A 48 -6.96 0.85 9.39
CA ILE A 48 -7.20 -0.48 8.82
C ILE A 48 -6.82 -1.55 9.83
N LEU A 49 -7.73 -2.48 10.09
CA LEU A 49 -7.46 -3.72 10.82
C LEU A 49 -7.35 -4.87 9.83
N GLY A 50 -6.14 -5.40 9.63
CA GLY A 50 -5.87 -6.50 8.70
C GLY A 50 -6.04 -7.86 9.33
N ILE A 51 -7.03 -8.64 8.88
CA ILE A 51 -7.28 -10.02 9.29
C ILE A 51 -6.78 -10.95 8.19
N ASN A 52 -5.78 -11.76 8.53
CA ASN A 52 -5.17 -12.71 7.60
C ASN A 52 -5.99 -14.01 7.52
N THR A 53 -6.41 -14.38 6.31
CA THR A 53 -7.15 -15.61 6.05
C THR A 53 -6.32 -16.68 5.31
N GLY A 54 -5.05 -16.39 5.02
CA GLY A 54 -4.15 -17.26 4.27
C GLY A 54 -2.75 -17.33 4.87
N ARG A 55 -1.72 -17.23 4.04
CA ARG A 55 -0.34 -17.17 4.50
C ARG A 55 -0.07 -15.82 5.17
N LEU A 56 0.65 -15.87 6.30
CA LEU A 56 1.07 -14.67 7.02
C LEU A 56 1.88 -13.74 6.10
N GLY A 57 1.45 -12.48 6.02
CA GLY A 57 2.13 -11.41 5.31
C GLY A 57 2.76 -10.41 6.26
N PHE A 58 3.10 -9.24 5.74
CA PHE A 58 3.73 -8.14 6.48
C PHE A 58 2.74 -7.07 6.97
N LEU A 59 1.52 -7.04 6.41
CA LEU A 59 0.50 -6.04 6.70
C LEU A 59 -0.67 -6.61 7.50
N ALA A 60 -1.25 -7.73 7.05
CA ALA A 60 -2.36 -8.40 7.73
C ALA A 60 -1.83 -9.30 8.86
N ASN A 61 -1.85 -8.80 10.09
CA ASN A 61 -1.18 -9.42 11.24
C ASN A 61 -2.11 -10.28 12.11
N ILE A 62 -3.43 -10.08 12.05
CA ILE A 62 -4.37 -10.80 12.88
C ILE A 62 -4.67 -12.14 12.24
N GLN A 63 -4.30 -13.22 12.89
CA GLN A 63 -4.62 -14.57 12.46
C GLN A 63 -6.04 -14.95 12.86
N LYS A 64 -6.61 -15.92 12.14
CA LYS A 64 -7.99 -16.38 12.32
C LYS A 64 -8.33 -16.72 13.78
N ASP A 65 -7.43 -17.36 14.49
CA ASP A 65 -7.62 -17.80 15.88
C ASP A 65 -7.56 -16.65 16.89
N SER A 66 -7.15 -15.46 16.45
CA SER A 66 -7.01 -14.25 17.29
C SER A 66 -8.09 -13.21 17.02
N ILE A 67 -9.06 -13.48 16.14
CA ILE A 67 -10.05 -12.50 15.71
C ILE A 67 -10.90 -11.99 16.89
N GLU A 68 -11.50 -12.91 17.67
CA GLU A 68 -12.36 -12.55 18.79
C GLU A 68 -11.62 -11.65 19.80
N LYS A 69 -10.44 -12.10 20.23
CA LYS A 69 -9.59 -11.33 21.15
C LYS A 69 -9.24 -9.94 20.57
N SER A 70 -8.96 -9.87 19.28
CA SER A 70 -8.61 -8.59 18.63
C SER A 70 -9.80 -7.64 18.57
N ILE A 71 -11.01 -8.15 18.36
CA ILE A 71 -12.24 -7.35 18.40
C ILE A 71 -12.49 -6.84 19.82
N ASP A 72 -12.33 -7.67 20.85
CA ASP A 72 -12.47 -7.27 22.24
C ASP A 72 -11.50 -6.14 22.61
N LEU A 73 -10.23 -6.26 22.17
CA LEU A 73 -9.22 -5.24 22.38
C LEU A 73 -9.56 -3.94 21.62
N LEU A 74 -10.12 -4.05 20.43
CA LEU A 74 -10.56 -2.91 19.63
C LEU A 74 -11.69 -2.16 20.33
N ILE A 75 -12.73 -2.89 20.80
CA ILE A 75 -13.86 -2.31 21.55
C ILE A 75 -13.37 -1.67 22.84
N ALA A 76 -12.44 -2.31 23.55
CA ALA A 76 -11.82 -1.79 24.76
C ALA A 76 -10.83 -0.64 24.51
N LYS A 77 -10.62 -0.21 23.26
CA LYS A 77 -9.63 0.80 22.84
C LYS A 77 -8.20 0.49 23.29
N LYS A 78 -7.86 -0.79 23.41
CA LYS A 78 -6.52 -1.29 23.81
C LYS A 78 -5.70 -1.68 22.58
N TYR A 79 -5.39 -0.73 21.72
CA TYR A 79 -4.61 -0.91 20.51
C TYR A 79 -3.67 0.28 20.27
N LYS A 80 -2.74 0.11 19.36
CA LYS A 80 -1.89 1.18 18.86
C LYS A 80 -2.09 1.32 17.34
N ILE A 81 -2.25 2.54 16.88
CA ILE A 81 -2.23 2.85 15.45
C ILE A 81 -0.76 2.93 15.01
N GLN A 82 -0.44 2.23 13.95
CA GLN A 82 0.85 2.31 13.27
C GLN A 82 0.68 3.07 11.96
N GLU A 83 1.32 4.22 11.89
CA GLU A 83 1.36 5.01 10.66
C GLU A 83 2.29 4.37 9.64
N ARG A 84 1.96 4.50 8.36
CA ARG A 84 2.75 4.03 7.24
C ARG A 84 3.01 5.17 6.28
N THR A 85 4.24 5.26 5.81
CA THR A 85 4.62 6.22 4.77
C THR A 85 4.00 5.83 3.44
N LEU A 86 3.44 6.80 2.74
CA LEU A 86 2.98 6.68 1.36
C LEU A 86 3.92 7.45 0.43
N LEU A 87 4.08 6.95 -0.79
CA LEU A 87 4.61 7.72 -1.91
C LEU A 87 3.48 8.45 -2.60
N SER A 88 3.68 9.73 -2.94
CA SER A 88 2.81 10.42 -3.90
C SER A 88 3.54 10.60 -5.23
N ILE A 89 2.78 10.58 -6.33
CA ILE A 89 3.31 10.75 -7.68
C ILE A 89 2.64 11.92 -8.37
N ARG A 90 3.43 12.67 -9.13
CA ARG A 90 2.95 13.63 -10.11
C ARG A 90 3.68 13.39 -11.42
N THR A 91 2.98 13.51 -12.53
CA THR A 91 3.55 13.34 -13.88
C THR A 91 3.51 14.62 -14.66
N SER A 92 4.49 14.82 -15.52
CA SER A 92 4.52 15.92 -16.48
C SER A 92 4.98 15.37 -17.85
N PRO A 93 4.14 15.34 -18.88
CA PRO A 93 2.73 15.77 -18.86
C PRO A 93 1.86 14.93 -17.90
N GLU A 94 0.72 15.46 -17.53
CA GLU A 94 -0.22 14.78 -16.65
C GLU A 94 -0.80 13.53 -17.32
N ILE A 95 -0.84 12.41 -16.56
CA ILE A 95 -1.43 11.13 -16.99
C ILE A 95 -2.68 10.92 -16.13
N SER A 96 -3.87 10.99 -16.73
CA SER A 96 -5.15 10.94 -16.02
C SER A 96 -5.33 9.70 -15.16
N SER A 97 -4.94 8.52 -15.64
CA SER A 97 -5.02 7.26 -14.86
C SER A 97 -4.15 7.26 -13.60
N ILE A 98 -3.07 8.03 -13.56
CA ILE A 98 -2.22 8.21 -12.38
C ILE A 98 -2.80 9.27 -11.46
N SER A 99 -3.38 10.34 -12.02
CA SER A 99 -3.96 11.44 -11.22
C SER A 99 -5.17 10.98 -10.39
N GLU A 100 -5.92 9.97 -10.85
CA GLU A 100 -7.05 9.39 -10.10
C GLU A 100 -6.61 8.68 -8.81
N LEU A 101 -5.43 8.05 -8.82
CA LEU A 101 -4.84 7.37 -7.68
C LEU A 101 -3.33 7.68 -7.62
N SER A 102 -3.00 8.87 -7.14
CA SER A 102 -1.65 9.45 -7.19
C SER A 102 -0.79 9.08 -5.97
N PHE A 103 -0.98 7.91 -5.37
CA PHE A 103 -0.18 7.43 -4.24
C PHE A 103 0.03 5.91 -4.25
N ALA A 104 1.06 5.45 -3.55
CA ALA A 104 1.36 4.04 -3.34
C ALA A 104 1.80 3.77 -1.90
N LEU A 105 1.35 2.63 -1.33
CA LEU A 105 1.82 2.14 -0.04
C LEU A 105 3.13 1.35 -0.19
N ASN A 106 3.28 0.60 -1.27
CA ASN A 106 4.48 -0.19 -1.50
C ASN A 106 5.50 0.58 -2.35
N GLU A 107 5.29 0.70 -3.64
CA GLU A 107 6.25 1.28 -4.56
C GLU A 107 5.58 1.92 -5.78
N ILE A 108 6.35 2.75 -6.45
CA ILE A 108 6.11 3.23 -7.80
C ILE A 108 7.21 2.66 -8.68
N THR A 109 6.82 2.08 -9.81
CA THR A 109 7.75 1.48 -10.76
C THR A 109 7.69 2.21 -12.10
N ILE A 110 8.86 2.60 -12.59
CA ILE A 110 9.08 3.05 -13.96
C ILE A 110 9.67 1.87 -14.70
N ALA A 111 9.01 1.38 -15.73
CA ALA A 111 9.49 0.24 -16.51
C ALA A 111 9.57 0.61 -17.99
N ARG A 112 10.50 -0.04 -18.70
CA ARG A 112 10.55 0.05 -20.16
C ARG A 112 9.27 -0.52 -20.77
N GLU A 113 8.83 0.06 -21.86
CA GLU A 113 7.72 -0.45 -22.65
C GLU A 113 8.16 -1.61 -23.55
N ASN A 114 9.35 -1.49 -24.15
CA ASN A 114 9.91 -2.48 -25.06
C ASN A 114 10.92 -3.38 -24.37
N THR A 115 10.94 -4.66 -24.75
CA THR A 115 11.83 -5.67 -24.16
C THR A 115 13.25 -5.68 -24.75
N THR A 116 13.53 -4.89 -25.79
CA THR A 116 14.77 -4.97 -26.59
C THR A 116 15.90 -4.07 -26.08
N SER A 117 15.60 -3.03 -25.29
CA SER A 117 16.64 -2.10 -24.83
C SER A 117 16.35 -1.61 -23.42
N MET A 118 17.42 -1.34 -22.68
CA MET A 118 17.33 -0.64 -21.39
C MET A 118 16.88 0.80 -21.57
N ILE A 119 16.36 1.39 -20.52
CA ILE A 119 16.01 2.81 -20.46
C ILE A 119 17.01 3.57 -19.57
N GLY A 120 17.24 4.84 -19.90
CA GLY A 120 18.01 5.76 -19.07
C GLY A 120 17.05 6.62 -18.21
N VAL A 121 17.09 6.45 -16.89
CA VAL A 121 16.29 7.23 -15.95
C VAL A 121 17.17 8.22 -15.20
N LYS A 122 17.18 9.49 -15.64
CA LYS A 122 17.87 10.56 -14.93
C LYS A 122 17.14 10.85 -13.63
N THR A 123 17.84 10.72 -12.53
CA THR A 123 17.27 10.85 -11.19
C THR A 123 17.85 12.06 -10.47
N PHE A 124 16.97 12.82 -9.85
CA PHE A 124 17.31 13.98 -9.05
C PHE A 124 16.73 13.81 -7.64
N LEU A 125 17.44 14.21 -6.63
CA LEU A 125 16.99 14.26 -5.24
C LEU A 125 17.03 15.71 -4.77
N ASN A 126 15.88 16.26 -4.39
CA ASN A 126 15.76 17.68 -3.99
C ASN A 126 16.34 18.66 -5.02
N ASN A 127 16.11 18.41 -6.30
CA ASN A 127 16.62 19.13 -7.47
C ASN A 127 18.14 18.97 -7.74
N GLU A 128 18.86 18.20 -6.96
CA GLU A 128 20.25 17.86 -7.21
C GLU A 128 20.34 16.57 -8.01
N TYR A 129 21.20 16.57 -9.04
CA TYR A 129 21.43 15.38 -9.87
C TYR A 129 22.05 14.26 -9.02
N LEU A 130 21.37 13.12 -8.96
CA LEU A 130 21.86 11.94 -8.26
C LEU A 130 22.63 11.02 -9.21
N THR A 131 21.97 10.51 -10.25
CA THR A 131 22.58 9.62 -11.24
C THR A 131 21.64 9.41 -12.42
N ASN A 132 22.14 8.71 -13.45
CA ASN A 132 21.33 8.16 -14.52
C ASN A 132 21.36 6.64 -14.41
N TYR A 133 20.23 6.05 -14.01
CA TYR A 133 20.07 4.60 -13.99
C TYR A 133 19.88 4.09 -15.42
N TRP A 134 20.71 3.14 -15.80
CA TRP A 134 20.64 2.45 -17.08
C TRP A 134 20.19 1.02 -16.80
N SER A 135 18.90 0.72 -16.98
CA SER A 135 18.27 -0.51 -16.48
C SER A 135 16.96 -0.81 -17.22
N ASP A 136 16.34 -1.94 -16.91
CA ASP A 136 15.01 -2.30 -17.45
C ASP A 136 13.89 -1.50 -16.81
N GLY A 137 14.16 -0.92 -15.64
CA GLY A 137 13.24 -0.08 -14.90
C GLY A 137 13.84 0.42 -13.60
N LEU A 138 13.07 1.22 -12.89
CA LEU A 138 13.44 1.79 -11.59
C LEU A 138 12.26 1.70 -10.63
N ILE A 139 12.50 1.15 -9.45
CA ILE A 139 11.54 1.06 -8.37
C ILE A 139 11.86 2.14 -7.33
N ILE A 140 10.87 2.92 -6.93
CA ILE A 140 10.93 3.78 -5.76
C ILE A 140 9.99 3.18 -4.71
N ALA A 141 10.53 2.60 -3.64
CA ALA A 141 9.77 1.90 -2.62
C ALA A 141 9.72 2.65 -1.29
N THR A 142 8.58 2.55 -0.62
CA THR A 142 8.42 2.94 0.78
C THR A 142 9.09 1.91 1.69
N PRO A 143 9.21 2.17 3.00
CA PRO A 143 9.62 1.14 3.96
C PRO A 143 8.71 -0.09 3.94
N THR A 144 7.41 0.08 3.76
CA THR A 144 6.46 -1.03 3.63
C THR A 144 6.73 -1.83 2.36
N GLY A 145 6.99 -1.15 1.23
CA GLY A 145 7.31 -1.77 -0.06
C GLY A 145 8.69 -2.42 -0.13
N SER A 146 9.55 -2.23 0.89
CA SER A 146 10.88 -2.89 0.93
C SER A 146 10.81 -4.40 0.89
N THR A 147 9.70 -5.00 1.31
CA THR A 147 9.43 -6.44 1.24
C THR A 147 8.59 -6.85 0.03
N GLY A 148 8.25 -5.90 -0.86
CA GLY A 148 7.50 -6.11 -2.10
C GLY A 148 8.42 -6.33 -3.31
N TYR A 149 8.12 -5.67 -4.41
CA TYR A 149 8.86 -5.83 -5.68
C TYR A 149 10.33 -5.41 -5.57
N SER A 150 10.63 -4.39 -4.75
CA SER A 150 12.01 -3.98 -4.47
C SER A 150 12.87 -5.14 -3.96
N LEU A 151 12.34 -5.97 -3.05
CA LEU A 151 13.06 -7.15 -2.55
C LEU A 151 13.35 -8.16 -3.66
N SER A 152 12.41 -8.38 -4.58
CA SER A 152 12.59 -9.29 -5.71
C SER A 152 13.69 -8.80 -6.67
N CYS A 153 13.97 -7.50 -6.67
CA CYS A 153 15.03 -6.86 -7.44
C CYS A 153 16.30 -6.60 -6.60
N ASN A 154 16.51 -7.35 -5.52
CA ASN A 154 17.66 -7.25 -4.60
C ASN A 154 17.73 -5.93 -3.81
N GLY A 155 16.62 -5.20 -3.66
CA GLY A 155 16.54 -4.05 -2.76
C GLY A 155 16.64 -4.48 -1.29
N PRO A 156 17.14 -3.61 -0.40
CA PRO A 156 17.27 -3.90 1.02
C PRO A 156 15.90 -3.92 1.72
N VAL A 157 15.75 -4.78 2.73
CA VAL A 157 14.63 -4.71 3.67
C VAL A 157 14.94 -3.67 4.73
N ILE A 158 14.02 -2.73 4.94
CA ILE A 158 14.15 -1.69 5.97
C ILE A 158 12.97 -1.73 6.94
N SER A 159 13.20 -1.17 8.13
CA SER A 159 12.13 -1.08 9.14
C SER A 159 10.94 -0.28 8.60
N PRO A 160 9.70 -0.75 8.79
CA PRO A 160 8.51 -0.01 8.36
C PRO A 160 8.34 1.36 9.04
N ASN A 161 9.04 1.60 10.14
CA ASN A 161 9.03 2.88 10.85
C ASN A 161 10.15 3.83 10.38
N SER A 162 11.00 3.43 9.43
CA SER A 162 12.02 4.31 8.90
C SER A 162 11.38 5.38 7.99
N LYS A 163 12.08 6.51 7.86
CA LYS A 163 11.63 7.64 7.03
C LYS A 163 12.37 7.72 5.69
N ASN A 164 12.92 6.61 5.23
CA ASN A 164 13.70 6.53 4.02
C ASN A 164 12.88 5.92 2.88
N PHE A 165 13.17 6.30 1.67
CA PHE A 165 12.75 5.59 0.47
C PHE A 165 13.92 4.76 -0.08
N ILE A 166 13.58 3.72 -0.82
CA ILE A 166 14.54 2.85 -1.49
C ILE A 166 14.40 3.06 -2.99
N ILE A 167 15.54 3.22 -3.66
CA ILE A 167 15.61 3.27 -5.12
C ILE A 167 16.33 1.99 -5.56
N THR A 168 15.65 1.16 -6.35
CA THR A 168 16.16 -0.13 -6.82
C THR A 168 16.04 -0.20 -8.34
N PRO A 169 17.12 -0.31 -9.08
CA PRO A 169 17.07 -0.59 -10.53
C PRO A 169 16.62 -2.04 -10.78
N ILE A 170 15.91 -2.25 -11.89
CA ILE A 170 15.42 -3.56 -12.35
C ILE A 170 16.35 -4.10 -13.43
#